data_93c9bf1b44dce040f32a2a792b04feb8
#
_entry.id   93c9bf1b44dce040f32a2a792b04feb8
#
_cell.length_a   1.000
_cell.length_b   1.000
_cell.length_c   1.000
_cell.angle_alpha   90.00
_cell.angle_beta   90.00
_cell.angle_gamma   90.00
#
_symmetry.space_group_name_H-M   'P 1'
#
loop_
_entity.id
_entity.type
_entity.pdbx_description
1 polymer ?
#
loop_
_entity_poly.entity_id
_entity_poly.type
_entity_poly.pdbx_seq_one_letter_code
_entity_poly.pdbx_strand_id
1 'polypeptide(L)'
;MKKINDFGFGTQVRKSPFFDATVNWGATGFSVYNHMYIPRDFGDPEENFWNLVNEAILCDVSVERQVEISGPDAAQFVQFLTPRDLSKMKVGQCKYILITNEDGGLLNDPVLLRLAEDRFWISLADSDILLWAQGVAVNTDFDVNIFEPDASPLQLQGPKSRDIMVKLFGDSILDLKYYWHREYKWKGISLLVSRTGWSSELGYEIFLTDQTQGNELWDHIMSIGEPMGLKPGHTSSIRRIEGGMLSYHADADINTNPFELRLDRLVDLKSSHNFIGKKALLKIKTQGVKLKQVGLALECDPLSGPNTQFWTIRKGEQKVGKVTSAIYSPRLMKNIALAMVSIEYNLSLIHI
;
A
#
# COMPACT_ATOMS: atom_id res chain seq x y z
N MET A 1 21.90 23.63 -2.44
CA MET A 1 21.13 22.74 -1.52
C MET A 1 19.93 23.52 -1.00
N LYS A 2 18.69 23.12 -1.38
CA LYS A 2 17.50 23.61 -0.67
C LYS A 2 17.61 23.08 0.77
N LYS A 3 17.46 23.96 1.77
CA LYS A 3 17.40 23.54 3.16
C LYS A 3 16.16 22.65 3.32
N ILE A 4 16.36 21.39 3.75
CA ILE A 4 15.27 20.58 4.30
C ILE A 4 14.72 21.39 5.47
N ASN A 5 13.42 21.67 5.47
CA ASN A 5 12.78 22.21 6.66
C ASN A 5 13.05 21.26 7.80
N ASP A 6 13.61 21.76 8.89
CA ASP A 6 14.02 20.95 10.03
C ASP A 6 12.79 20.36 10.72
N PHE A 7 12.42 19.13 10.33
CA PHE A 7 11.32 18.37 10.93
C PHE A 7 11.73 17.68 12.24
N GLY A 8 12.89 18.04 12.82
CA GLY A 8 13.35 17.39 14.03
C GLY A 8 13.55 15.88 13.84
N PHE A 9 14.32 15.49 12.82
CA PHE A 9 14.66 14.09 12.59
C PHE A 9 15.27 13.48 13.86
N GLY A 10 14.57 12.53 14.48
CA GLY A 10 14.98 11.85 15.70
C GLY A 10 15.31 10.38 15.44
N THR A 11 16.08 9.79 16.37
CA THR A 11 16.49 8.40 16.26
C THR A 11 15.36 7.38 16.45
N GLN A 12 14.22 7.82 17.00
CA GLN A 12 13.01 6.99 17.16
C GLN A 12 12.26 6.71 15.86
N VAL A 13 12.52 7.46 14.81
CA VAL A 13 11.94 7.27 13.48
C VAL A 13 13.08 6.89 12.53
N ARG A 14 12.95 5.73 11.87
CA ARG A 14 13.99 5.21 11.00
C ARG A 14 14.06 5.99 9.68
N LYS A 15 15.27 6.16 9.17
CA LYS A 15 15.51 6.54 7.78
C LYS A 15 15.54 5.26 6.92
N SER A 16 15.04 5.37 5.69
CA SER A 16 15.19 4.30 4.71
C SER A 16 16.64 4.22 4.19
N PRO A 17 17.04 3.13 3.53
CA PRO A 17 18.33 3.05 2.87
C PRO A 17 18.47 4.01 1.67
N PHE A 18 17.37 4.59 1.20
CA PHE A 18 17.30 5.54 0.09
C PHE A 18 17.18 7.00 0.55
N PHE A 19 17.07 7.24 1.86
CA PHE A 19 16.77 8.56 2.42
C PHE A 19 17.70 9.67 1.89
N ASP A 20 19.02 9.45 1.95
CA ASP A 20 19.99 10.48 1.53
C ASP A 20 19.93 10.70 0.02
N ALA A 21 19.71 9.65 -0.78
CA ALA A 21 19.50 9.78 -2.22
C ALA A 21 18.22 10.58 -2.51
N THR A 22 17.09 10.31 -1.84
CA THR A 22 15.86 11.12 -2.04
C THR A 22 16.08 12.59 -1.76
N VAL A 23 16.85 12.92 -0.70
CA VAL A 23 17.22 14.29 -0.37
C VAL A 23 18.08 14.92 -1.47
N ASN A 24 19.09 14.22 -1.96
CA ASN A 24 19.97 14.68 -3.03
C ASN A 24 19.18 14.92 -4.34
N TRP A 25 18.15 14.10 -4.61
CA TRP A 25 17.27 14.22 -5.76
C TRP A 25 16.10 15.21 -5.53
N GLY A 26 16.08 15.93 -4.42
CA GLY A 26 15.20 17.09 -4.22
C GLY A 26 14.03 16.90 -3.29
N ALA A 27 13.99 15.83 -2.49
CA ALA A 27 12.98 15.70 -1.43
C ALA A 27 13.14 16.84 -0.40
N THR A 28 12.07 17.59 -0.14
CA THR A 28 12.05 18.74 0.78
C THR A 28 11.09 18.55 1.95
N GLY A 29 10.24 17.54 1.92
CA GLY A 29 9.28 17.24 2.98
C GLY A 29 9.13 15.74 3.20
N PHE A 30 8.94 15.36 4.46
CA PHE A 30 8.76 13.98 4.89
C PHE A 30 7.56 13.87 5.83
N SER A 31 6.94 12.70 5.87
CA SER A 31 6.02 12.29 6.93
C SER A 31 6.49 10.99 7.57
N VAL A 32 5.77 10.51 8.57
CA VAL A 32 6.05 9.24 9.24
C VAL A 32 4.98 8.23 8.86
N TYR A 33 5.42 7.01 8.55
CA TYR A 33 4.58 5.87 8.24
C TYR A 33 5.31 4.61 8.71
N ASN A 34 4.66 3.70 9.43
CA ASN A 34 5.30 2.51 10.01
C ASN A 34 6.63 2.80 10.76
N HIS A 35 6.68 3.91 11.53
CA HIS A 35 7.88 4.35 12.28
C HIS A 35 9.10 4.68 11.40
N MET A 36 8.88 4.99 10.12
CA MET A 36 9.93 5.41 9.19
C MET A 36 9.55 6.71 8.49
N TYR A 37 10.56 7.48 8.08
CA TYR A 37 10.36 8.66 7.24
C TYR A 37 10.04 8.24 5.80
N ILE A 38 9.00 8.85 5.23
CA ILE A 38 8.63 8.71 3.82
C ILE A 38 8.67 10.09 3.15
N PRO A 39 9.30 10.23 1.96
CA PRO A 39 9.24 11.47 1.20
C PRO A 39 7.79 11.82 0.82
N ARG A 40 7.43 13.09 0.96
CA ARG A 40 6.10 13.61 0.63
C ARG A 40 6.12 14.85 -0.25
N ASP A 41 7.30 15.38 -0.52
CA ASP A 41 7.45 16.62 -1.26
C ASP A 41 8.72 16.58 -2.11
N PHE A 42 8.55 16.70 -3.42
CA PHE A 42 9.59 16.92 -4.41
C PHE A 42 9.30 18.20 -5.24
N GLY A 43 8.46 19.10 -4.72
CA GLY A 43 8.02 20.32 -5.37
C GLY A 43 6.51 20.32 -5.63
N ASP A 44 6.09 20.63 -6.87
CA ASP A 44 4.67 20.72 -7.20
C ASP A 44 3.97 19.34 -7.18
N PRO A 45 2.96 19.10 -6.31
CA PRO A 45 2.22 17.83 -6.28
C PRO A 45 1.40 17.57 -7.54
N GLU A 46 1.01 18.60 -8.29
CA GLU A 46 0.34 18.42 -9.58
C GLU A 46 1.34 17.96 -10.65
N GLU A 47 2.56 18.48 -10.66
CA GLU A 47 3.63 17.98 -11.52
C GLU A 47 3.96 16.51 -11.21
N ASN A 48 4.08 16.15 -9.93
CA ASN A 48 4.27 14.75 -9.52
C ASN A 48 3.13 13.84 -10.01
N PHE A 49 1.88 14.31 -9.94
CA PHE A 49 0.73 13.58 -10.46
C PHE A 49 0.81 13.37 -11.98
N TRP A 50 1.12 14.42 -12.75
CA TRP A 50 1.21 14.32 -14.22
C TRP A 50 2.41 13.49 -14.67
N ASN A 51 3.53 13.52 -13.96
CA ASN A 51 4.67 12.64 -14.21
C ASN A 51 4.29 11.17 -13.99
N LEU A 52 3.53 10.86 -12.93
CA LEU A 52 3.01 9.51 -12.69
C LEU A 52 2.08 9.03 -13.81
N VAL A 53 1.18 9.88 -14.27
CA VAL A 53 0.13 9.50 -15.24
C VAL A 53 0.66 9.41 -16.68
N ASN A 54 1.62 10.26 -17.04
CA ASN A 54 2.10 10.38 -18.43
C ASN A 54 3.49 9.77 -18.67
N GLU A 55 4.32 9.71 -17.62
CA GLU A 55 5.72 9.33 -17.69
C GLU A 55 6.03 8.16 -16.75
N ALA A 56 6.89 8.40 -15.77
CA ALA A 56 7.14 7.50 -14.63
C ALA A 56 7.71 8.28 -13.43
N ILE A 57 7.45 7.77 -12.24
CA ILE A 57 8.06 8.26 -11.00
C ILE A 57 8.73 7.11 -10.24
N LEU A 58 9.81 7.45 -9.52
CA LEU A 58 10.46 6.58 -8.55
C LEU A 58 10.14 7.07 -7.15
N CYS A 59 9.54 6.21 -6.32
CA CYS A 59 9.16 6.52 -4.95
C CYS A 59 9.91 5.60 -3.97
N ASP A 60 10.45 6.18 -2.90
CA ASP A 60 10.87 5.43 -1.73
C ASP A 60 9.64 5.05 -0.91
N VAL A 61 9.33 3.76 -0.87
CA VAL A 61 8.23 3.18 -0.11
C VAL A 61 8.72 2.14 0.91
N SER A 62 9.97 2.27 1.37
CA SER A 62 10.54 1.39 2.41
C SER A 62 9.74 1.35 3.69
N VAL A 63 8.88 2.33 3.89
CA VAL A 63 7.88 2.37 4.96
C VAL A 63 6.87 1.23 4.91
N GLU A 64 6.70 0.58 3.75
CA GLU A 64 5.98 -0.68 3.59
C GLU A 64 6.88 -1.83 4.09
N ARG A 65 7.20 -1.79 5.37
CA ARG A 65 8.06 -2.76 6.03
C ARG A 65 7.57 -4.18 5.74
N GLN A 66 8.51 -5.09 5.53
CA GLN A 66 8.16 -6.48 5.30
C GLN A 66 8.08 -7.24 6.62
N VAL A 67 7.12 -8.13 6.76
CA VAL A 67 7.11 -9.18 7.78
C VAL A 67 7.34 -10.52 7.09
N GLU A 68 8.47 -11.16 7.39
CA GLU A 68 8.70 -12.52 6.91
C GLU A 68 8.09 -13.53 7.88
N ILE A 69 7.37 -14.49 7.31
CA ILE A 69 6.84 -15.67 7.99
C ILE A 69 7.39 -16.88 7.25
N SER A 70 8.17 -17.70 7.96
CA SER A 70 8.81 -18.89 7.41
C SER A 70 8.73 -20.05 8.39
N GLY A 71 8.86 -21.27 7.87
CA GLY A 71 8.83 -22.50 8.68
C GLY A 71 7.80 -23.52 8.19
N PRO A 72 7.79 -24.72 8.79
CA PRO A 72 6.94 -25.83 8.35
C PRO A 72 5.44 -25.47 8.27
N ASP A 73 4.96 -24.63 9.19
CA ASP A 73 3.55 -24.24 9.27
C ASP A 73 3.26 -22.85 8.71
N ALA A 74 4.22 -22.21 8.03
CA ALA A 74 4.08 -20.82 7.55
C ALA A 74 2.85 -20.62 6.65
N ALA A 75 2.57 -21.56 5.73
CA ALA A 75 1.42 -21.46 4.85
C ALA A 75 0.09 -21.53 5.62
N GLN A 76 0.00 -22.39 6.63
CA GLN A 76 -1.18 -22.53 7.48
C GLN A 76 -1.36 -21.32 8.39
N PHE A 77 -0.27 -20.81 8.95
CA PHE A 77 -0.27 -19.64 9.80
C PHE A 77 -0.68 -18.38 9.04
N VAL A 78 -0.14 -18.15 7.84
CA VAL A 78 -0.54 -17.02 6.97
C VAL A 78 -2.02 -17.14 6.60
N GLN A 79 -2.52 -18.37 6.29
CA GLN A 79 -3.95 -18.58 6.06
C GLN A 79 -4.79 -18.28 7.31
N PHE A 80 -4.28 -18.53 8.50
CA PHE A 80 -4.96 -18.23 9.77
C PHE A 80 -5.07 -16.73 10.04
N LEU A 81 -4.13 -15.91 9.56
CA LEU A 81 -4.15 -14.45 9.71
C LEU A 81 -5.14 -13.74 8.77
N THR A 82 -5.55 -14.36 7.65
CA THR A 82 -6.33 -13.67 6.61
C THR A 82 -7.66 -14.36 6.30
N PRO A 83 -8.74 -13.59 6.10
CA PRO A 83 -10.02 -14.13 5.61
C PRO A 83 -9.98 -14.57 4.12
N ARG A 84 -8.92 -14.22 3.38
CA ARG A 84 -8.80 -14.57 1.97
C ARG A 84 -8.33 -16.03 1.81
N ASP A 85 -8.99 -16.81 0.96
CA ASP A 85 -8.51 -18.15 0.61
C ASP A 85 -7.18 -18.07 -0.16
N LEU A 86 -6.15 -18.70 0.40
CA LEU A 86 -4.79 -18.78 -0.15
C LEU A 86 -4.46 -20.16 -0.74
N SER A 87 -5.37 -21.13 -0.68
CA SER A 87 -5.13 -22.53 -1.08
C SER A 87 -4.60 -22.71 -2.52
N LYS A 88 -4.94 -21.77 -3.41
CA LYS A 88 -4.50 -21.76 -4.82
C LYS A 88 -3.36 -20.77 -5.09
N MET A 89 -2.79 -20.15 -4.07
CA MET A 89 -1.67 -19.23 -4.26
C MET A 89 -0.39 -20.02 -4.57
N LYS A 90 0.28 -19.70 -5.66
CA LYS A 90 1.53 -20.34 -6.10
C LYS A 90 2.75 -19.58 -5.63
N VAL A 91 3.88 -20.25 -5.50
CA VAL A 91 5.19 -19.60 -5.34
C VAL A 91 5.42 -18.63 -6.50
N GLY A 92 5.93 -17.45 -6.21
CA GLY A 92 6.08 -16.35 -7.18
C GLY A 92 4.84 -15.45 -7.32
N GLN A 93 3.70 -15.79 -6.70
CA GLN A 93 2.51 -14.93 -6.71
C GLN A 93 2.50 -13.92 -5.57
N CYS A 94 1.86 -12.78 -5.84
CA CYS A 94 1.44 -11.81 -4.83
C CYS A 94 -0.09 -11.83 -4.69
N LYS A 95 -0.60 -11.45 -3.52
CA LYS A 95 -2.04 -11.24 -3.30
C LYS A 95 -2.27 -10.07 -2.35
N TYR A 96 -3.17 -9.17 -2.72
CA TYR A 96 -3.73 -8.21 -1.77
C TYR A 96 -4.62 -8.95 -0.79
N ILE A 97 -4.30 -8.93 0.48
CA ILE A 97 -5.02 -9.62 1.54
C ILE A 97 -5.53 -8.66 2.60
N LEU A 98 -6.33 -9.15 3.51
CA LEU A 98 -6.77 -8.44 4.71
C LEU A 98 -6.26 -9.19 5.93
N ILE A 99 -5.90 -8.47 6.97
CA ILE A 99 -5.64 -9.04 8.29
C ILE A 99 -6.69 -8.47 9.24
N THR A 100 -7.44 -9.35 9.89
CA THR A 100 -8.55 -8.96 10.77
C THR A 100 -8.31 -9.41 12.21
N ASN A 101 -8.87 -8.65 13.16
CA ASN A 101 -8.95 -9.09 14.55
C ASN A 101 -10.12 -10.05 14.78
N GLU A 102 -10.30 -10.52 16.00
CA GLU A 102 -11.37 -11.45 16.39
C GLU A 102 -12.78 -10.86 16.23
N ASP A 103 -12.94 -9.55 16.27
CA ASP A 103 -14.20 -8.85 16.06
C ASP A 103 -14.50 -8.57 14.57
N GLY A 104 -13.58 -8.93 13.66
CA GLY A 104 -13.69 -8.72 12.22
C GLY A 104 -13.29 -7.31 11.77
N GLY A 105 -12.70 -6.51 12.65
CA GLY A 105 -12.12 -5.21 12.32
C GLY A 105 -10.79 -5.37 11.56
N LEU A 106 -10.49 -4.41 10.67
CA LEU A 106 -9.31 -4.46 9.82
C LEU A 106 -8.07 -3.99 10.58
N LEU A 107 -7.06 -4.85 10.69
CA LEU A 107 -5.76 -4.52 11.27
C LEU A 107 -4.76 -4.01 10.24
N ASN A 108 -4.84 -4.52 9.00
CA ASN A 108 -3.99 -4.13 7.88
C ASN A 108 -4.57 -4.66 6.56
N ASP A 109 -4.19 -4.06 5.44
CA ASP A 109 -4.58 -4.46 4.09
C ASP A 109 -3.34 -4.65 3.19
N PRO A 110 -2.45 -5.59 3.53
CA PRO A 110 -1.14 -5.71 2.92
C PRO A 110 -1.15 -6.46 1.59
N VAL A 111 -0.01 -6.39 0.90
CA VAL A 111 0.31 -7.34 -0.18
C VAL A 111 1.10 -8.51 0.40
N LEU A 112 0.60 -9.72 0.20
CA LEU A 112 1.29 -10.97 0.52
C LEU A 112 2.08 -11.44 -0.68
N LEU A 113 3.37 -11.77 -0.50
CA LEU A 113 4.25 -12.38 -1.49
C LEU A 113 4.58 -13.82 -1.04
N ARG A 114 4.38 -14.83 -1.88
CA ARG A 114 4.80 -16.21 -1.61
C ARG A 114 6.16 -16.48 -2.24
N LEU A 115 7.21 -16.45 -1.41
CA LEU A 115 8.59 -16.59 -1.87
C LEU A 115 8.99 -18.06 -2.08
N ALA A 116 8.49 -18.94 -1.22
CA ALA A 116 8.67 -20.39 -1.29
C ALA A 116 7.40 -21.09 -0.79
N GLU A 117 7.39 -22.43 -0.74
CA GLU A 117 6.24 -23.16 -0.21
C GLU A 117 5.97 -22.84 1.26
N ASP A 118 7.02 -22.56 2.01
CA ASP A 118 7.10 -22.33 3.45
C ASP A 118 7.65 -20.96 3.84
N ARG A 119 7.64 -19.98 2.90
CA ARG A 119 8.20 -18.65 3.12
C ARG A 119 7.39 -17.55 2.46
N PHE A 120 6.99 -16.56 3.24
CA PHE A 120 6.11 -15.47 2.81
C PHE A 120 6.63 -14.12 3.31
N TRP A 121 6.40 -13.08 2.51
CA TRP A 121 6.50 -11.69 2.95
C TRP A 121 5.13 -11.05 2.98
N ILE A 122 4.88 -10.24 4.02
CA ILE A 122 3.72 -9.38 4.13
C ILE A 122 4.23 -7.94 4.03
N SER A 123 3.92 -7.25 2.91
CA SER A 123 4.25 -5.84 2.67
C SER A 123 3.16 -4.95 3.27
N LEU A 124 3.50 -4.19 4.31
CA LEU A 124 2.54 -3.62 5.26
C LEU A 124 1.95 -2.27 4.83
N ALA A 125 0.65 -2.08 5.09
CA ALA A 125 0.12 -0.75 5.39
C ALA A 125 0.52 -0.30 6.82
N ASP A 126 0.10 0.90 7.24
CA ASP A 126 0.57 1.55 8.48
C ASP A 126 0.00 0.91 9.76
N SER A 127 0.53 -0.26 10.14
CA SER A 127 0.25 -0.86 11.46
C SER A 127 1.27 -1.95 11.85
N ASP A 128 1.36 -2.26 13.15
CA ASP A 128 2.35 -3.17 13.74
C ASP A 128 2.01 -4.66 13.57
N ILE A 129 1.91 -5.14 12.33
CA ILE A 129 1.59 -6.54 12.04
C ILE A 129 2.70 -7.51 12.47
N LEU A 130 3.95 -7.06 12.55
CA LEU A 130 5.02 -7.89 13.11
C LEU A 130 4.68 -8.33 14.55
N LEU A 131 4.34 -7.37 15.40
CA LEU A 131 4.00 -7.64 16.80
C LEU A 131 2.70 -8.45 16.93
N TRP A 132 1.70 -8.14 16.06
CA TRP A 132 0.47 -8.92 16.00
C TRP A 132 0.73 -10.38 15.64
N ALA A 133 1.47 -10.65 14.56
CA ALA A 133 1.75 -12.00 14.09
C ALA A 133 2.56 -12.80 15.13
N GLN A 134 3.58 -12.18 15.75
CA GLN A 134 4.33 -12.79 16.85
C GLN A 134 3.44 -13.11 18.06
N GLY A 135 2.55 -12.16 18.44
CA GLY A 135 1.62 -12.36 19.55
C GLY A 135 0.60 -13.48 19.27
N VAL A 136 0.15 -13.63 18.04
CA VAL A 136 -0.71 -14.75 17.62
C VAL A 136 0.05 -16.07 17.68
N ALA A 137 1.30 -16.10 17.17
CA ALA A 137 2.11 -17.32 17.15
C ALA A 137 2.39 -17.88 18.54
N VAL A 138 2.66 -17.00 19.52
CA VAL A 138 2.90 -17.42 20.95
C VAL A 138 1.70 -18.17 21.54
N ASN A 139 0.49 -17.90 21.07
CA ASN A 139 -0.75 -18.51 21.56
C ASN A 139 -1.27 -19.63 20.67
N THR A 140 -0.45 -20.15 19.76
CA THR A 140 -0.78 -21.25 18.83
C THR A 140 0.37 -22.24 18.77
N ASP A 141 0.10 -23.45 18.26
CA ASP A 141 1.10 -24.51 18.10
C ASP A 141 1.81 -24.48 16.73
N PHE A 142 1.72 -23.39 15.96
CA PHE A 142 2.37 -23.28 14.65
C PHE A 142 3.89 -23.17 14.79
N ASP A 143 4.62 -24.02 14.06
CA ASP A 143 6.08 -23.97 13.96
C ASP A 143 6.47 -22.95 12.86
N VAL A 144 6.63 -21.69 13.29
CA VAL A 144 6.92 -20.55 12.40
C VAL A 144 7.98 -19.62 13.00
N ASN A 145 8.79 -19.05 12.11
CA ASN A 145 9.71 -17.97 12.42
C ASN A 145 9.17 -16.66 11.82
N ILE A 146 9.07 -15.61 12.64
CA ILE A 146 8.44 -14.33 12.27
C ILE A 146 9.38 -13.19 12.62
N PHE A 147 9.84 -12.45 11.62
CA PHE A 147 10.78 -11.35 11.78
C PHE A 147 10.66 -10.32 10.66
N GLU A 148 11.31 -9.17 10.83
CA GLU A 148 11.48 -8.16 9.78
C GLU A 148 12.76 -8.47 9.01
N PRO A 149 12.69 -8.83 7.71
CA PRO A 149 13.86 -9.09 6.89
C PRO A 149 14.55 -7.78 6.46
N ASP A 150 15.82 -7.87 6.08
CA ASP A 150 16.48 -6.79 5.35
C ASP A 150 15.90 -6.71 3.93
N ALA A 151 14.80 -5.98 3.79
CA ALA A 151 14.11 -5.79 2.51
C ALA A 151 13.42 -4.43 2.48
N SER A 152 13.84 -3.58 1.55
CA SER A 152 13.34 -2.21 1.41
C SER A 152 12.83 -1.97 0.00
N PRO A 153 11.53 -1.71 -0.20
CA PRO A 153 10.95 -1.50 -1.52
C PRO A 153 11.10 -0.07 -2.04
N LEU A 154 11.35 0.01 -3.35
CA LEU A 154 11.11 1.19 -4.20
C LEU A 154 9.91 0.91 -5.09
N GLN A 155 9.08 1.92 -5.39
CA GLN A 155 8.04 1.86 -6.41
C GLN A 155 8.47 2.64 -7.65
N LEU A 156 8.56 1.96 -8.79
CA LEU A 156 8.71 2.54 -10.13
C LEU A 156 7.35 2.46 -10.82
N GLN A 157 6.63 3.57 -10.92
CA GLN A 157 5.24 3.61 -11.34
C GLN A 157 5.04 4.59 -12.50
N GLY A 158 4.09 4.28 -13.38
CA GLY A 158 3.72 5.09 -14.55
C GLY A 158 3.89 4.32 -15.86
N PRO A 159 3.33 4.82 -16.98
CA PRO A 159 3.31 4.10 -18.26
C PRO A 159 4.69 3.74 -18.80
N LYS A 160 5.72 4.57 -18.55
CA LYS A 160 7.10 4.31 -18.99
C LYS A 160 7.88 3.36 -18.07
N SER A 161 7.33 2.97 -16.93
CA SER A 161 7.99 2.08 -15.96
C SER A 161 8.45 0.77 -16.62
N ARG A 162 7.65 0.20 -17.53
CA ARG A 162 7.97 -1.03 -18.24
C ARG A 162 9.27 -0.91 -19.06
N ASP A 163 9.42 0.15 -19.82
CA ASP A 163 10.58 0.34 -20.71
C ASP A 163 11.85 0.62 -19.91
N ILE A 164 11.71 1.34 -18.78
CA ILE A 164 12.80 1.56 -17.82
C ILE A 164 13.22 0.22 -17.19
N MET A 165 12.26 -0.61 -16.78
CA MET A 165 12.55 -1.94 -16.22
C MET A 165 13.24 -2.87 -17.23
N VAL A 166 12.91 -2.78 -18.51
CA VAL A 166 13.64 -3.50 -19.58
C VAL A 166 15.09 -3.05 -19.66
N LYS A 167 15.37 -1.75 -19.52
CA LYS A 167 16.75 -1.25 -19.48
C LYS A 167 17.54 -1.71 -18.25
N LEU A 168 16.85 -1.87 -17.11
CA LEU A 168 17.44 -2.32 -15.84
C LEU A 168 17.70 -3.83 -15.82
N PHE A 169 16.75 -4.64 -16.32
CA PHE A 169 16.73 -6.10 -16.08
C PHE A 169 16.61 -6.95 -17.35
N GLY A 170 16.56 -6.31 -18.52
CA GLY A 170 16.38 -7.00 -19.80
C GLY A 170 14.95 -7.43 -20.08
N ASP A 171 14.73 -8.06 -21.25
CA ASP A 171 13.39 -8.39 -21.76
C ASP A 171 12.62 -9.39 -20.89
N SER A 172 13.31 -10.15 -20.03
CA SER A 172 12.65 -11.12 -19.15
C SER A 172 11.63 -10.48 -18.19
N ILE A 173 11.73 -9.16 -17.94
CA ILE A 173 10.77 -8.44 -17.10
C ILE A 173 9.37 -8.36 -17.77
N LEU A 174 9.29 -8.46 -19.09
CA LEU A 174 8.04 -8.40 -19.85
C LEU A 174 7.11 -9.58 -19.54
N ASP A 175 7.69 -10.72 -19.14
CA ASP A 175 6.97 -11.93 -18.76
C ASP A 175 6.42 -11.88 -17.33
N LEU A 176 6.83 -10.87 -16.52
CA LEU A 176 6.37 -10.73 -15.15
C LEU A 176 4.91 -10.30 -15.14
N LYS A 177 4.02 -11.20 -14.71
CA LYS A 177 2.58 -10.97 -14.67
C LYS A 177 2.18 -10.04 -13.53
N TYR A 178 1.07 -9.34 -13.69
CA TYR A 178 0.45 -8.55 -12.63
C TYR A 178 0.17 -9.40 -11.39
N TYR A 179 0.57 -8.93 -10.21
CA TYR A 179 0.58 -9.66 -8.94
C TYR A 179 1.43 -10.93 -8.95
N TRP A 180 2.60 -10.85 -9.62
CA TRP A 180 3.67 -11.85 -9.53
C TRP A 180 4.98 -11.14 -9.19
N HIS A 181 5.90 -11.89 -8.62
CA HIS A 181 7.27 -11.46 -8.35
C HIS A 181 8.28 -12.42 -8.94
N ARG A 182 9.50 -11.91 -9.13
CA ARG A 182 10.67 -12.67 -9.60
C ARG A 182 11.93 -12.04 -9.04
N GLU A 183 12.94 -12.88 -8.83
CA GLU A 183 14.27 -12.43 -8.43
C GLU A 183 15.09 -12.00 -9.65
N TYR A 184 15.80 -10.88 -9.50
CA TYR A 184 16.76 -10.33 -10.45
C TYR A 184 18.07 -10.06 -9.74
N LYS A 185 19.17 -9.91 -10.52
CA LYS A 185 20.48 -9.56 -9.97
C LYS A 185 20.91 -8.17 -10.43
N TRP A 186 21.40 -7.40 -9.49
CA TRP A 186 22.03 -6.11 -9.71
C TRP A 186 23.35 -6.09 -8.96
N LYS A 187 24.50 -5.96 -9.68
CA LYS A 187 25.86 -6.01 -9.09
C LYS A 187 26.09 -7.21 -8.16
N GLY A 188 25.48 -8.35 -8.47
CA GLY A 188 25.57 -9.56 -7.64
C GLY A 188 24.58 -9.62 -6.47
N ILE A 189 23.92 -8.51 -6.14
CA ILE A 189 22.88 -8.42 -5.09
C ILE A 189 21.56 -8.97 -5.64
N SER A 190 20.84 -9.70 -4.83
CA SER A 190 19.50 -10.17 -5.17
C SER A 190 18.48 -9.05 -4.95
N LEU A 191 17.70 -8.74 -5.98
CA LEU A 191 16.55 -7.87 -5.91
C LEU A 191 15.30 -8.70 -6.17
N LEU A 192 14.33 -8.65 -5.29
CA LEU A 192 13.01 -9.17 -5.60
C LEU A 192 12.22 -8.08 -6.33
N VAL A 193 11.65 -8.40 -7.48
CA VAL A 193 10.82 -7.45 -8.23
C VAL A 193 9.43 -8.01 -8.36
N SER A 194 8.42 -7.25 -7.93
CA SER A 194 7.01 -7.56 -8.14
C SER A 194 6.37 -6.60 -9.13
N ARG A 195 5.35 -7.09 -9.83
CA ARG A 195 4.49 -6.24 -10.66
C ARG A 195 3.26 -5.84 -9.86
N THR A 196 3.49 -4.97 -8.91
CA THR A 196 2.54 -4.40 -7.95
C THR A 196 2.76 -2.90 -7.81
N GLY A 197 1.96 -2.22 -7.00
CA GLY A 197 2.08 -0.80 -6.70
C GLY A 197 0.81 -0.19 -6.16
N TRP A 198 0.94 0.94 -5.49
CA TRP A 198 -0.16 1.70 -4.90
C TRP A 198 -0.40 3.02 -5.64
N SER A 199 -0.58 2.94 -6.95
CA SER A 199 -0.69 4.12 -7.83
C SER A 199 -1.84 4.09 -8.82
N SER A 200 -2.51 2.95 -8.97
CA SER A 200 -3.48 2.69 -10.07
C SER A 200 -2.90 2.88 -11.48
N GLU A 201 -1.59 2.88 -11.60
CA GLU A 201 -0.85 2.89 -12.88
C GLU A 201 -0.08 1.58 -13.07
N LEU A 202 0.46 1.39 -14.28
CA LEU A 202 1.44 0.33 -14.51
C LEU A 202 2.66 0.59 -13.65
N GLY A 203 3.14 -0.45 -12.98
CA GLY A 203 4.33 -0.29 -12.17
C GLY A 203 4.90 -1.56 -11.59
N TYR A 204 6.03 -1.38 -10.92
CA TYR A 204 6.80 -2.42 -10.29
C TYR A 204 7.28 -1.96 -8.92
N GLU A 205 7.45 -2.91 -8.02
CA GLU A 205 8.13 -2.71 -6.75
C GLU A 205 9.44 -3.49 -6.75
N ILE A 206 10.52 -2.84 -6.34
CA ILE A 206 11.88 -3.38 -6.34
C ILE A 206 12.35 -3.45 -4.90
N PHE A 207 12.43 -4.65 -4.34
CA PHE A 207 12.84 -4.89 -2.95
C PHE A 207 14.35 -5.12 -2.91
N LEU A 208 15.07 -4.17 -2.32
CA LEU A 208 16.49 -4.27 -2.04
C LEU A 208 16.71 -5.11 -0.78
N THR A 209 17.57 -6.13 -0.86
CA THR A 209 17.90 -7.04 0.26
C THR A 209 19.28 -6.79 0.88
N ASP A 210 19.89 -5.65 0.58
CA ASP A 210 21.13 -5.15 1.18
C ASP A 210 21.03 -3.64 1.36
N GLN A 211 20.61 -3.20 2.53
CA GLN A 211 20.35 -1.78 2.84
C GLN A 211 21.59 -0.89 2.65
N THR A 212 22.80 -1.45 2.69
CA THR A 212 24.03 -0.66 2.49
C THR A 212 24.13 -0.07 1.08
N GLN A 213 23.37 -0.62 0.13
CA GLN A 213 23.41 -0.25 -1.30
C GLN A 213 22.23 0.66 -1.72
N GLY A 214 21.45 1.15 -0.78
CA GLY A 214 20.23 1.90 -1.07
C GLY A 214 20.45 3.13 -1.95
N ASN A 215 21.34 4.02 -1.55
CA ASN A 215 21.63 5.24 -2.32
C ASN A 215 22.17 4.89 -3.72
N GLU A 216 23.02 3.88 -3.84
CA GLU A 216 23.60 3.48 -5.11
C GLU A 216 22.55 2.88 -6.06
N LEU A 217 21.60 2.09 -5.53
CA LEU A 217 20.49 1.54 -6.33
C LEU A 217 19.57 2.65 -6.82
N TRP A 218 19.22 3.60 -5.95
CA TRP A 218 18.40 4.76 -6.33
C TRP A 218 19.04 5.54 -7.47
N ASP A 219 20.30 5.93 -7.30
CA ASP A 219 21.06 6.72 -8.30
C ASP A 219 21.19 5.94 -9.62
N HIS A 220 21.40 4.64 -9.55
CA HIS A 220 21.47 3.78 -10.73
C HIS A 220 20.14 3.76 -11.51
N ILE A 221 19.01 3.58 -10.82
CA ILE A 221 17.69 3.59 -11.44
C ILE A 221 17.40 4.97 -12.06
N MET A 222 17.69 6.04 -11.31
CA MET A 222 17.50 7.41 -11.81
C MET A 222 18.38 7.72 -13.01
N SER A 223 19.65 7.32 -13.02
CA SER A 223 20.59 7.56 -14.14
C SER A 223 20.11 6.91 -15.45
N ILE A 224 19.46 5.76 -15.37
CA ILE A 224 18.89 5.07 -16.54
C ILE A 224 17.54 5.67 -16.93
N GLY A 225 16.71 6.00 -15.94
CA GLY A 225 15.32 6.37 -16.17
C GLY A 225 15.12 7.87 -16.49
N GLU A 226 15.91 8.78 -15.96
CA GLU A 226 15.77 10.22 -16.16
C GLU A 226 15.76 10.62 -17.66
N PRO A 227 16.67 10.10 -18.52
CA PRO A 227 16.63 10.36 -19.96
C PRO A 227 15.37 9.82 -20.64
N MET A 228 14.63 8.89 -20.00
CA MET A 228 13.40 8.28 -20.46
C MET A 228 12.15 8.94 -19.88
N GLY A 229 12.29 9.97 -19.05
CA GLY A 229 11.19 10.70 -18.40
C GLY A 229 10.90 10.27 -16.97
N LEU A 230 11.76 9.45 -16.33
CA LEU A 230 11.63 9.14 -14.90
C LEU A 230 11.91 10.38 -14.07
N LYS A 231 11.07 10.64 -13.08
CA LYS A 231 11.27 11.69 -12.07
C LYS A 231 11.30 11.07 -10.67
N PRO A 232 12.06 11.65 -9.72
CA PRO A 232 11.85 11.33 -8.32
C PRO A 232 10.44 11.80 -7.92
N GLY A 233 9.77 11.05 -7.06
CA GLY A 233 8.40 11.37 -6.68
C GLY A 233 8.00 10.74 -5.36
N HIS A 234 6.75 10.94 -5.02
CA HIS A 234 6.11 10.36 -3.85
C HIS A 234 4.76 9.73 -4.20
N THR A 235 4.23 8.90 -3.31
CA THR A 235 2.91 8.29 -3.48
C THR A 235 1.82 9.35 -3.66
N SER A 236 1.07 9.28 -4.76
CA SER A 236 0.10 10.29 -5.16
C SER A 236 -1.25 10.09 -4.48
N SER A 237 -1.62 11.02 -3.57
CA SER A 237 -2.96 11.04 -2.96
C SER A 237 -4.05 11.30 -4.02
N ILE A 238 -3.77 12.08 -5.05
CA ILE A 238 -4.71 12.33 -6.15
C ILE A 238 -5.02 10.99 -6.84
N ARG A 239 -3.99 10.30 -7.28
CA ARG A 239 -4.16 9.11 -8.12
C ARG A 239 -4.77 7.92 -7.36
N ARG A 240 -4.39 7.75 -6.07
CA ARG A 240 -4.97 6.68 -5.25
C ARG A 240 -6.48 6.91 -4.99
N ILE A 241 -6.93 8.17 -4.76
CA ILE A 241 -8.34 8.48 -4.54
C ILE A 241 -9.13 8.32 -5.86
N GLU A 242 -8.58 8.74 -7.01
CA GLU A 242 -9.17 8.45 -8.31
C GLU A 242 -9.38 6.94 -8.54
N GLY A 243 -8.43 6.12 -8.12
CA GLY A 243 -8.49 4.66 -8.23
C GLY A 243 -9.32 3.97 -7.15
N GLY A 244 -9.82 4.72 -6.16
CA GLY A 244 -10.55 4.15 -5.02
C GLY A 244 -9.67 3.31 -4.09
N MET A 245 -8.35 3.55 -4.06
CA MET A 245 -7.42 2.82 -3.21
C MET A 245 -7.47 3.36 -1.79
N LEU A 246 -7.58 2.44 -0.82
CA LEU A 246 -7.64 2.76 0.59
C LEU A 246 -6.29 3.26 1.11
N SER A 247 -6.34 4.14 2.11
CA SER A 247 -5.21 4.45 2.97
C SER A 247 -5.58 4.06 4.38
N TYR A 248 -4.79 3.18 4.98
CA TYR A 248 -5.01 2.75 6.37
C TYR A 248 -4.92 3.96 7.31
N HIS A 249 -5.68 3.98 8.38
CA HIS A 249 -5.96 5.10 9.29
C HIS A 249 -6.81 6.24 8.68
N ALA A 250 -6.79 6.48 7.38
CA ALA A 250 -7.67 7.45 6.75
C ALA A 250 -9.02 6.82 6.38
N ASP A 251 -9.02 5.80 5.52
CA ASP A 251 -10.23 5.21 4.95
C ASP A 251 -10.65 3.91 5.64
N ALA A 252 -9.72 3.26 6.34
CA ALA A 252 -9.91 2.01 7.06
C ALA A 252 -9.12 2.01 8.36
N ASP A 253 -9.64 1.35 9.38
CA ASP A 253 -9.02 1.17 10.68
C ASP A 253 -9.59 -0.08 11.39
N ILE A 254 -9.17 -0.32 12.62
CA ILE A 254 -9.62 -1.46 13.45
C ILE A 254 -11.15 -1.45 13.71
N ASN A 255 -11.84 -0.32 13.52
CA ASN A 255 -13.28 -0.19 13.73
C ASN A 255 -14.09 -0.40 12.44
N THR A 256 -13.39 -0.61 11.31
CA THR A 256 -14.01 -0.88 10.01
C THR A 256 -13.85 -2.35 9.65
N ASN A 257 -14.84 -2.92 8.98
CA ASN A 257 -14.78 -4.30 8.54
C ASN A 257 -14.77 -4.40 7.01
N PRO A 258 -14.32 -5.53 6.43
CA PRO A 258 -14.21 -5.70 4.98
C PRO A 258 -15.50 -5.45 4.20
N PHE A 259 -16.66 -5.71 4.79
CA PHE A 259 -17.95 -5.51 4.11
C PHE A 259 -18.35 -4.04 4.02
N GLU A 260 -17.99 -3.21 4.99
CA GLU A 260 -18.14 -1.76 4.93
C GLU A 260 -17.25 -1.14 3.85
N LEU A 261 -16.04 -1.69 3.67
CA LEU A 261 -15.02 -1.23 2.72
C LEU A 261 -15.20 -1.77 1.29
N ARG A 262 -16.29 -2.51 0.99
CA ARG A 262 -16.54 -3.18 -0.31
C ARG A 262 -15.45 -4.19 -0.71
N LEU A 263 -14.81 -4.80 0.27
CA LEU A 263 -13.79 -5.83 0.09
C LEU A 263 -14.35 -7.24 0.30
N ASP A 264 -15.65 -7.42 0.13
CA ASP A 264 -16.38 -8.71 0.28
C ASP A 264 -15.69 -9.86 -0.48
N ARG A 265 -15.13 -9.55 -1.66
CA ARG A 265 -14.45 -10.53 -2.53
C ARG A 265 -13.17 -11.12 -1.92
N LEU A 266 -12.65 -10.50 -0.87
CA LEU A 266 -11.45 -10.93 -0.15
C LEU A 266 -11.77 -11.74 1.11
N VAL A 267 -13.05 -12.00 1.38
CA VAL A 267 -13.50 -12.72 2.58
C VAL A 267 -14.18 -14.03 2.17
N ASP A 268 -13.48 -15.14 2.36
CA ASP A 268 -14.03 -16.48 2.11
C ASP A 268 -14.58 -17.08 3.41
N LEU A 269 -15.88 -16.93 3.61
CA LEU A 269 -16.59 -17.54 4.73
C LEU A 269 -17.04 -18.99 4.46
N LYS A 270 -16.94 -19.47 3.20
CA LYS A 270 -17.39 -20.80 2.81
C LYS A 270 -16.27 -21.86 2.92
N SER A 271 -15.02 -21.40 2.91
CA SER A 271 -13.85 -22.28 3.07
C SER A 271 -13.90 -23.03 4.40
N SER A 272 -13.36 -24.26 4.40
CA SER A 272 -13.11 -25.03 5.62
C SER A 272 -12.00 -24.44 6.50
N HIS A 273 -11.16 -23.56 5.95
CA HIS A 273 -10.08 -22.94 6.69
C HIS A 273 -10.63 -22.07 7.83
N ASN A 274 -9.98 -22.19 8.99
CA ASN A 274 -10.22 -21.26 10.08
C ASN A 274 -9.30 -20.06 9.94
N PHE A 275 -9.79 -18.87 10.34
CA PHE A 275 -8.99 -17.64 10.39
C PHE A 275 -9.54 -16.72 11.49
N ILE A 276 -8.69 -15.79 11.93
CA ILE A 276 -9.05 -14.84 12.99
C ILE A 276 -10.18 -13.93 12.50
N GLY A 277 -11.24 -13.80 13.31
CA GLY A 277 -12.42 -12.99 12.98
C GLY A 277 -13.51 -13.71 12.17
N LYS A 278 -13.34 -15.00 11.78
CA LYS A 278 -14.31 -15.72 10.93
C LYS A 278 -15.74 -15.69 11.50
N LYS A 279 -15.90 -15.96 12.81
CA LYS A 279 -17.21 -15.95 13.46
C LYS A 279 -17.86 -14.57 13.45
N ALA A 280 -17.08 -13.54 13.73
CA ALA A 280 -17.56 -12.15 13.73
C ALA A 280 -17.94 -11.70 12.32
N LEU A 281 -17.11 -11.98 11.30
CA LEU A 281 -17.40 -11.66 9.91
C LEU A 281 -18.64 -12.40 9.38
N LEU A 282 -18.85 -13.64 9.79
CA LEU A 282 -20.09 -14.38 9.45
C LEU A 282 -21.33 -13.69 10.07
N LYS A 283 -21.24 -13.27 11.33
CA LYS A 283 -22.31 -12.53 12.00
C LYS A 283 -22.58 -11.19 11.32
N ILE A 284 -21.54 -10.40 11.03
CA ILE A 284 -21.65 -9.10 10.33
C ILE A 284 -22.31 -9.30 8.96
N LYS A 285 -21.87 -10.31 8.19
CA LYS A 285 -22.47 -10.60 6.88
C LYS A 285 -23.96 -10.96 6.96
N THR A 286 -24.35 -11.71 7.99
CA THR A 286 -25.75 -12.13 8.19
C THR A 286 -26.62 -10.96 8.64
N GLN A 287 -26.11 -10.08 9.50
CA GLN A 287 -26.83 -8.93 10.02
C GLN A 287 -26.86 -7.74 9.05
N GLY A 288 -25.93 -7.71 8.09
CA GLY A 288 -25.65 -6.57 7.23
C GLY A 288 -24.82 -5.49 7.93
N VAL A 289 -24.29 -4.57 7.15
CA VAL A 289 -23.52 -3.43 7.64
C VAL A 289 -24.39 -2.17 7.70
N LYS A 290 -24.04 -1.25 8.57
CA LYS A 290 -24.75 0.03 8.71
C LYS A 290 -24.12 1.14 7.86
N LEU A 291 -22.85 1.02 7.55
CA LEU A 291 -22.06 1.97 6.78
C LEU A 291 -21.51 1.30 5.53
N LYS A 292 -21.25 2.10 4.50
CA LYS A 292 -20.55 1.65 3.27
C LYS A 292 -19.60 2.74 2.79
N GLN A 293 -18.44 2.31 2.32
CA GLN A 293 -17.52 3.19 1.62
C GLN A 293 -18.07 3.54 0.23
N VAL A 294 -17.92 4.81 -0.14
CA VAL A 294 -18.31 5.36 -1.43
C VAL A 294 -17.27 6.36 -1.92
N GLY A 295 -17.21 6.55 -3.23
CA GLY A 295 -16.56 7.71 -3.85
C GLY A 295 -17.55 8.86 -4.01
N LEU A 296 -17.06 10.09 -3.86
CA LEU A 296 -17.85 11.31 -4.00
C LEU A 296 -17.15 12.30 -4.93
N ALA A 297 -17.95 13.07 -5.68
CA ALA A 297 -17.54 14.37 -6.21
C ALA A 297 -18.08 15.47 -5.28
N LEU A 298 -17.23 16.45 -4.95
CA LEU A 298 -17.60 17.55 -4.04
C LEU A 298 -17.74 18.84 -4.86
N GLU A 299 -18.86 19.54 -4.70
CA GLU A 299 -19.14 20.82 -5.35
C GLU A 299 -18.67 21.98 -4.46
N CYS A 300 -17.42 22.32 -4.58
CA CYS A 300 -16.80 23.49 -3.93
C CYS A 300 -15.60 23.95 -4.76
N ASP A 301 -15.00 25.08 -4.40
CA ASP A 301 -13.75 25.53 -5.02
C ASP A 301 -12.67 24.43 -4.97
N PRO A 302 -11.75 24.40 -5.93
CA PRO A 302 -10.66 23.43 -5.96
C PRO A 302 -9.89 23.39 -4.64
N LEU A 303 -9.79 22.21 -4.04
CA LEU A 303 -9.03 22.00 -2.82
C LEU A 303 -7.54 22.24 -3.08
N SER A 304 -6.88 23.03 -2.24
CA SER A 304 -5.45 23.32 -2.33
C SER A 304 -4.56 22.15 -1.87
N GLY A 305 -5.14 21.11 -1.31
CA GLY A 305 -4.44 19.92 -0.83
C GLY A 305 -5.41 18.89 -0.25
N PRO A 306 -4.90 17.76 0.28
CA PRO A 306 -5.73 16.75 0.91
C PRO A 306 -6.38 17.29 2.19
N ASN A 307 -7.54 16.73 2.55
CA ASN A 307 -8.17 17.05 3.83
C ASN A 307 -7.27 16.63 5.01
N THR A 308 -7.16 17.48 6.01
CA THR A 308 -6.36 17.26 7.22
C THR A 308 -7.17 16.70 8.40
N GLN A 309 -8.47 16.58 8.23
CA GLN A 309 -9.41 16.01 9.20
C GLN A 309 -10.62 15.39 8.50
N PHE A 310 -11.34 14.52 9.19
CA PHE A 310 -12.59 13.97 8.66
C PHE A 310 -13.68 15.04 8.61
N TRP A 311 -14.40 15.12 7.48
CA TRP A 311 -15.53 16.04 7.34
C TRP A 311 -16.83 15.30 7.53
N THR A 312 -17.75 15.88 8.33
CA THR A 312 -19.09 15.30 8.55
C THR A 312 -19.97 15.50 7.31
N ILE A 313 -20.60 14.40 6.85
CA ILE A 313 -21.63 14.44 5.81
C ILE A 313 -22.99 14.53 6.51
N ARG A 314 -23.83 15.51 6.08
CA ARG A 314 -25.17 15.72 6.61
C ARG A 314 -26.23 15.72 5.52
N LYS A 315 -27.45 15.30 5.89
CA LYS A 315 -28.67 15.52 5.11
C LYS A 315 -29.62 16.33 5.99
N GLY A 316 -29.72 17.65 5.75
CA GLY A 316 -30.30 18.59 6.73
C GLY A 316 -29.52 18.52 8.04
N GLU A 317 -30.21 18.34 9.15
CA GLU A 317 -29.62 18.23 10.49
C GLU A 317 -29.00 16.83 10.79
N GLN A 318 -29.40 15.82 10.04
CA GLN A 318 -28.96 14.43 10.28
C GLN A 318 -27.53 14.19 9.81
N LYS A 319 -26.65 13.66 10.69
CA LYS A 319 -25.35 13.13 10.29
C LYS A 319 -25.56 11.79 9.58
N VAL A 320 -25.11 11.69 8.33
CA VAL A 320 -25.26 10.50 7.49
C VAL A 320 -23.93 9.83 7.12
N GLY A 321 -22.80 10.45 7.46
CA GLY A 321 -21.49 9.88 7.16
C GLY A 321 -20.33 10.80 7.50
N LYS A 322 -19.13 10.40 7.01
CA LYS A 322 -17.90 11.20 7.07
C LYS A 322 -17.11 11.05 5.76
N VAL A 323 -16.54 12.13 5.28
CA VAL A 323 -15.47 12.10 4.26
C VAL A 323 -14.18 11.67 4.96
N THR A 324 -13.51 10.66 4.41
CA THR A 324 -12.28 10.10 4.96
C THR A 324 -11.04 10.62 4.25
N SER A 325 -11.14 10.78 2.93
CA SER A 325 -10.07 11.31 2.07
C SER A 325 -10.68 12.20 1.00
N ALA A 326 -10.09 13.37 0.76
CA ALA A 326 -10.55 14.30 -0.27
C ALA A 326 -9.37 15.07 -0.87
N ILE A 327 -9.44 15.35 -2.17
CA ILE A 327 -8.44 16.13 -2.90
C ILE A 327 -9.02 16.64 -4.23
N TYR A 328 -8.43 17.69 -4.79
CA TYR A 328 -8.72 18.08 -6.17
C TYR A 328 -7.98 17.18 -7.16
N SER A 329 -8.68 16.68 -8.17
CA SER A 329 -8.11 15.95 -9.32
C SER A 329 -7.99 16.89 -10.51
N PRO A 330 -6.77 17.23 -10.97
CA PRO A 330 -6.60 18.09 -12.14
C PRO A 330 -7.04 17.40 -13.44
N ARG A 331 -6.92 16.07 -13.52
CA ARG A 331 -7.38 15.28 -14.67
C ARG A 331 -8.91 15.27 -14.80
N LEU A 332 -9.61 15.12 -13.69
CA LEU A 332 -11.08 15.10 -13.66
C LEU A 332 -11.68 16.50 -13.53
N MET A 333 -10.88 17.51 -13.23
CA MET A 333 -11.29 18.90 -12.92
C MET A 333 -12.38 18.94 -11.86
N LYS A 334 -12.23 18.12 -10.80
CA LYS A 334 -13.19 17.96 -9.72
C LYS A 334 -12.50 17.69 -8.39
N ASN A 335 -13.13 18.12 -7.33
CA ASN A 335 -12.80 17.61 -6.00
C ASN A 335 -13.40 16.21 -5.86
N ILE A 336 -12.56 15.24 -5.56
CA ILE A 336 -12.91 13.84 -5.37
C ILE A 336 -12.66 13.41 -3.95
N ALA A 337 -13.46 12.46 -3.46
CA ALA A 337 -13.32 11.99 -2.09
C ALA A 337 -13.69 10.51 -1.94
N LEU A 338 -13.12 9.89 -0.91
CA LEU A 338 -13.62 8.67 -0.32
C LEU A 338 -14.38 9.02 0.95
N ALA A 339 -15.47 8.31 1.21
CA ALA A 339 -16.32 8.58 2.35
C ALA A 339 -16.96 7.30 2.87
N MET A 340 -17.26 7.30 4.17
CA MET A 340 -18.08 6.28 4.82
C MET A 340 -19.47 6.85 5.08
N VAL A 341 -20.50 6.26 4.47
CA VAL A 341 -21.90 6.75 4.58
C VAL A 341 -22.84 5.68 5.08
N SER A 342 -23.96 6.09 5.71
CA SER A 342 -25.04 5.19 6.09
C SER A 342 -25.58 4.45 4.86
N ILE A 343 -25.87 3.16 5.00
CA ILE A 343 -26.24 2.28 3.89
C ILE A 343 -27.47 2.77 3.12
N GLU A 344 -28.37 3.49 3.77
CA GLU A 344 -29.56 4.10 3.19
C GLU A 344 -29.25 5.11 2.08
N TYR A 345 -28.04 5.72 2.12
CA TYR A 345 -27.59 6.75 1.17
C TYR A 345 -26.56 6.22 0.16
N ASN A 346 -26.21 4.94 0.24
CA ASN A 346 -25.18 4.30 -0.59
C ASN A 346 -25.58 4.18 -2.09
N LEU A 347 -26.87 4.10 -2.41
CA LEU A 347 -27.34 3.88 -3.79
C LEU A 347 -27.41 5.15 -4.64
N SER A 348 -27.47 6.32 -4.04
CA SER A 348 -27.52 7.61 -4.77
C SER A 348 -26.15 8.08 -5.29
N LEU A 349 -25.08 7.35 -5.00
CA LEU A 349 -23.68 7.76 -5.22
C LEU A 349 -22.96 6.90 -6.29
N ILE A 350 -23.71 6.13 -7.10
CA ILE A 350 -23.14 5.22 -8.15
C ILE A 350 -22.74 5.98 -9.42
N HIS A 351 -22.85 7.29 -9.48
CA HIS A 351 -22.41 8.08 -10.63
C HIS A 351 -21.09 8.80 -10.31
N ILE A 352 -20.00 8.07 -10.44
CA ILE A 352 -18.66 8.65 -10.54
C ILE A 352 -18.16 8.41 -11.96
#